data_f0eafe733cd8f5e89cd4a57de88d47d1
#
_entry.id   f0eafe733cd8f5e89cd4a57de88d47d1
#
_cell.length_a   1.000
_cell.length_b   1.000
_cell.length_c   1.000
_cell.angle_alpha   90.00
_cell.angle_beta   90.00
_cell.angle_gamma   90.00
#
_symmetry.space_group_name_H-M   'P 1'
#
loop_
_entity.id
_entity.type
_entity.pdbx_description
1 polymer ?
#
loop_
_entity_poly.entity_id
_entity_poly.type
_entity_poly.pdbx_seq_one_letter_code
_entity_poly.pdbx_strand_id
1 'polypeptide(L)'
;MHIVCAEKYSKYYSEADESVSPIFSDAISLTTLRQGNKYKLISSTVKNLLPDSKLISTSLDSNDNLKLNMEGGSVLSWALSTTPGVIDELLLNANIEMDDVSYWFLHQGSKVVVEMLTERIGLVNQDLFKSADIGNTVSSSIPIIWKQVVEAKNKALLPGEVIVLAGYGVGLSCVAACIKIE
;
A
#
# COMPACT_ATOMS: atom_id res chain seq x y z
N MET A 1 4.92 10.47 -18.30
CA MET A 1 5.40 10.70 -16.92
C MET A 1 5.99 9.41 -16.40
N HIS A 2 7.10 9.48 -15.67
CA HIS A 2 7.70 8.34 -14.98
C HIS A 2 7.61 8.57 -13.49
N ILE A 3 7.18 7.56 -12.73
CA ILE A 3 7.16 7.53 -11.28
C ILE A 3 8.21 6.49 -10.86
N VAL A 4 9.24 6.95 -10.15
CA VAL A 4 10.30 6.09 -9.59
C VAL A 4 10.10 6.03 -8.10
N CYS A 5 9.95 4.84 -7.56
CA CYS A 5 9.97 4.57 -6.13
C CYS A 5 11.28 3.82 -5.84
N ALA A 6 12.15 4.40 -5.04
CA ALA A 6 13.46 3.85 -4.73
C ALA A 6 13.67 3.86 -3.21
N GLU A 7 13.52 2.70 -2.62
CA GLU A 7 13.53 2.52 -1.19
C GLU A 7 14.77 1.74 -0.76
N LYS A 8 15.53 2.31 0.15
CA LYS A 8 16.68 1.66 0.79
C LYS A 8 16.57 1.76 2.30
N TYR A 9 15.55 1.13 2.86
CA TYR A 9 15.26 1.15 4.29
C TYR A 9 16.33 0.46 5.13
N SER A 10 17.05 -0.50 4.55
CA SER A 10 18.20 -1.16 5.19
C SER A 10 19.29 -0.20 5.70
N LYS A 11 19.28 1.05 5.24
CA LYS A 11 20.18 2.11 5.75
C LYS A 11 19.76 2.70 7.10
N TYR A 12 18.52 2.50 7.52
CA TYR A 12 17.92 3.23 8.64
C TYR A 12 17.67 2.34 9.86
N TYR A 13 18.04 1.05 9.80
CA TYR A 13 17.95 0.13 10.93
C TYR A 13 19.12 -0.83 10.96
N SER A 14 19.42 -1.36 12.14
CA SER A 14 20.38 -2.46 12.33
C SER A 14 19.64 -3.80 12.14
N GLU A 15 20.33 -4.81 11.64
CA GLU A 15 19.81 -6.21 11.60
C GLU A 15 19.43 -6.72 12.99
N ALA A 16 20.06 -6.19 14.04
CA ALA A 16 19.74 -6.51 15.44
C ALA A 16 18.47 -5.80 15.95
N ASP A 17 17.86 -4.88 15.18
CA ASP A 17 16.61 -4.22 15.56
C ASP A 17 15.42 -5.11 15.17
N GLU A 18 15.06 -6.03 16.08
CA GLU A 18 13.96 -7.00 15.90
C GLU A 18 12.59 -6.34 15.68
N SER A 19 12.44 -5.05 15.98
CA SER A 19 11.17 -4.32 15.80
C SER A 19 10.95 -3.83 14.37
N VAL A 20 12.00 -3.68 13.59
CA VAL A 20 11.96 -3.06 12.23
C VAL A 20 12.57 -3.95 11.18
N SER A 21 13.71 -4.58 11.49
CA SER A 21 14.49 -5.41 10.56
C SER A 21 13.67 -6.51 9.85
N PRO A 22 12.77 -7.26 10.53
CA PRO A 22 12.00 -8.32 9.86
C PRO A 22 10.83 -7.79 9.00
N ILE A 23 10.58 -6.48 9.00
CA ILE A 23 9.42 -5.89 8.32
C ILE A 23 9.80 -5.35 6.96
N PHE A 24 10.86 -4.52 6.89
CA PHE A 24 11.19 -3.74 5.70
C PHE A 24 12.15 -4.45 4.75
N SER A 25 11.96 -4.16 3.45
CA SER A 25 12.84 -4.61 2.37
C SER A 25 13.19 -3.46 1.44
N ASP A 26 14.40 -3.50 0.90
CA ASP A 26 14.85 -2.56 -0.13
C ASP A 26 14.21 -2.91 -1.47
N ALA A 27 13.78 -1.90 -2.22
CA ALA A 27 13.22 -2.10 -3.55
C ALA A 27 13.33 -0.85 -4.41
N ILE A 28 13.26 -1.07 -5.73
CA ILE A 28 13.06 -0.02 -6.71
C ILE A 28 11.96 -0.43 -7.67
N SER A 29 11.07 0.50 -7.99
CA SER A 29 10.06 0.33 -9.03
C SER A 29 9.99 1.53 -9.94
N LEU A 30 9.67 1.29 -11.21
CA LEU A 30 9.43 2.30 -12.23
C LEU A 30 8.06 2.09 -12.84
N THR A 31 7.17 3.05 -12.64
CA THR A 31 5.85 3.09 -13.27
C THR A 31 5.83 4.15 -14.37
N THR A 32 5.52 3.75 -15.60
CA THR A 32 5.40 4.67 -16.72
C THR A 32 3.94 4.93 -17.03
N LEU A 33 3.53 6.19 -16.88
CA LEU A 33 2.21 6.65 -17.28
C LEU A 33 2.31 7.33 -18.65
N ARG A 34 1.47 6.89 -19.59
CA ARG A 34 1.32 7.47 -20.93
C ARG A 34 -0.11 7.95 -21.12
N GLN A 35 -0.27 8.94 -21.93
CA GLN A 35 -1.63 9.34 -22.37
C GLN A 35 -2.26 8.16 -23.12
N GLY A 36 -3.50 7.87 -22.79
CA GLY A 36 -4.27 6.75 -23.35
C GLY A 36 -5.63 6.67 -22.69
N ASN A 37 -6.43 5.73 -23.15
CA ASN A 37 -7.79 5.48 -22.69
C ASN A 37 -7.97 4.11 -22.02
N LYS A 38 -6.87 3.39 -21.73
CA LYS A 38 -6.96 2.04 -21.16
C LYS A 38 -7.35 2.04 -19.67
N TYR A 39 -6.91 3.03 -18.91
CA TYR A 39 -7.15 3.13 -17.47
C TYR A 39 -7.80 4.46 -17.16
N LYS A 40 -8.96 4.41 -16.51
CA LYS A 40 -9.71 5.59 -16.09
C LYS A 40 -9.76 5.67 -14.56
N LEU A 41 -9.21 6.71 -13.99
CA LEU A 41 -9.41 7.03 -12.58
C LEU A 41 -10.88 7.46 -12.38
N ILE A 42 -11.61 6.68 -11.58
CA ILE A 42 -13.02 6.94 -11.26
C ILE A 42 -13.15 7.81 -10.03
N SER A 43 -12.42 7.46 -8.96
CA SER A 43 -12.45 8.17 -7.69
C SER A 43 -11.13 8.06 -6.97
N SER A 44 -10.86 8.99 -6.05
CA SER A 44 -9.76 8.88 -5.10
C SER A 44 -10.15 9.52 -3.78
N THR A 45 -9.68 8.96 -2.68
CA THR A 45 -9.93 9.45 -1.31
C THR A 45 -8.62 9.49 -0.54
N VAL A 46 -8.43 10.55 0.24
CA VAL A 46 -7.24 10.75 1.08
C VAL A 46 -7.67 11.09 2.50
N LYS A 47 -7.07 10.44 3.48
CA LYS A 47 -7.23 10.77 4.90
C LYS A 47 -5.87 10.88 5.57
N ASN A 48 -5.65 11.98 6.27
CA ASN A 48 -4.43 12.25 7.01
C ASN A 48 -4.74 12.37 8.50
N LEU A 49 -3.88 11.80 9.34
CA LEU A 49 -3.84 12.12 10.76
C LEU A 49 -2.99 13.37 10.93
N LEU A 50 -3.59 14.46 11.44
CA LEU A 50 -2.93 15.76 11.59
C LEU A 50 -1.96 15.79 12.76
N PRO A 51 -1.06 16.80 12.80
CA PRO A 51 0.24 16.88 12.16
C PRO A 51 1.43 16.43 13.02
N ASP A 52 1.23 15.83 14.20
CA ASP A 52 2.32 15.52 15.15
C ASP A 52 2.56 14.04 15.37
N SER A 53 2.11 13.20 14.44
CA SER A 53 2.33 11.76 14.58
C SER A 53 3.82 11.43 14.35
N LYS A 54 4.56 11.28 15.45
CA LYS A 54 5.93 10.73 15.45
C LYS A 54 5.94 9.19 15.40
N LEU A 55 4.80 8.56 15.07
CA LEU A 55 4.66 7.10 15.06
C LEU A 55 5.58 6.42 14.05
N ILE A 56 5.90 7.12 12.95
CA ILE A 56 6.97 6.74 12.02
C ILE A 56 7.82 7.99 11.80
N SER A 57 9.07 7.95 12.22
CA SER A 57 9.98 9.11 12.18
C SER A 57 11.43 8.65 12.05
N THR A 58 12.32 9.58 11.79
CA THR A 58 13.76 9.35 11.88
C THR A 58 14.37 10.18 12.97
N SER A 59 15.42 9.66 13.62
CA SER A 59 16.30 10.36 14.55
C SER A 59 17.76 10.06 14.20
N LEU A 60 18.68 10.79 14.80
CA LEU A 60 20.10 10.44 14.75
C LEU A 60 20.44 9.45 15.87
N ASP A 61 21.25 8.45 15.55
CA ASP A 61 21.87 7.59 16.56
C ASP A 61 23.10 8.25 17.21
N SER A 62 23.79 7.54 18.10
CA SER A 62 25.00 8.03 18.78
C SER A 62 26.20 8.28 17.85
N ASN A 63 26.12 7.85 16.60
CA ASN A 63 27.16 8.00 15.59
C ASN A 63 26.72 8.95 14.45
N ASP A 64 25.68 9.76 14.68
CA ASP A 64 25.09 10.70 13.73
C ASP A 64 24.51 10.03 12.46
N ASN A 65 24.18 8.73 12.51
CA ASN A 65 23.45 8.07 11.43
C ASN A 65 21.94 8.21 11.62
N LEU A 66 21.21 8.31 10.53
CA LEU A 66 19.75 8.28 10.54
C LEU A 66 19.25 6.90 10.99
N LYS A 67 18.39 6.89 12.00
CA LYS A 67 17.70 5.70 12.50
C LYS A 67 16.20 5.84 12.32
N LEU A 68 15.55 4.79 11.83
CA LEU A 68 14.10 4.69 11.77
C LEU A 68 13.53 4.37 13.15
N ASN A 69 12.51 5.12 13.55
CA ASN A 69 11.70 4.86 14.73
C ASN A 69 10.27 4.57 14.28
N MET A 70 9.70 3.48 14.75
CA MET A 70 8.33 3.11 14.42
C MET A 70 7.62 2.51 15.62
N GLU A 71 6.48 3.09 15.97
CA GLU A 71 5.55 2.52 16.95
C GLU A 71 4.57 1.59 16.23
N GLY A 72 5.03 0.38 15.88
CA GLY A 72 4.32 -0.56 15.02
C GLY A 72 2.88 -0.86 15.46
N GLY A 73 2.62 -1.01 16.78
CA GLY A 73 1.28 -1.24 17.32
C GLY A 73 0.32 -0.08 17.08
N SER A 74 0.79 1.16 17.27
CA SER A 74 0.00 2.38 17.03
C SER A 74 -0.27 2.57 15.54
N VAL A 75 0.73 2.34 14.69
CA VAL A 75 0.60 2.39 13.22
C VAL A 75 -0.42 1.35 12.73
N LEU A 76 -0.33 0.11 13.22
CA LEU A 76 -1.29 -0.95 12.91
C LEU A 76 -2.71 -0.56 13.33
N SER A 77 -2.89 -0.11 14.58
CA SER A 77 -4.20 0.30 15.10
C SER A 77 -4.83 1.41 14.24
N TRP A 78 -4.02 2.39 13.85
CA TRP A 78 -4.48 3.47 12.98
C TRP A 78 -4.84 2.97 11.58
N ALA A 79 -4.02 2.13 10.97
CA ALA A 79 -4.29 1.56 9.66
C ALA A 79 -5.60 0.77 9.65
N LEU A 80 -5.82 -0.09 10.66
CA LEU A 80 -7.03 -0.91 10.81
C LEU A 80 -8.29 -0.09 11.09
N SER A 81 -8.18 1.05 11.76
CA SER A 81 -9.31 1.93 12.05
C SER A 81 -9.65 2.89 10.91
N THR A 82 -8.67 3.25 10.08
CA THR A 82 -8.82 4.30 9.09
C THR A 82 -9.07 3.76 7.69
N THR A 83 -8.34 2.73 7.27
CA THR A 83 -8.37 2.23 5.90
C THR A 83 -9.75 1.73 5.45
N PRO A 84 -10.54 1.00 6.27
CA PRO A 84 -11.89 0.58 5.88
C PRO A 84 -12.77 1.77 5.51
N GLY A 85 -12.85 2.78 6.37
CA GLY A 85 -13.67 3.97 6.08
C GLY A 85 -13.21 4.78 4.86
N VAL A 86 -11.90 4.77 4.54
CA VAL A 86 -11.36 5.37 3.31
C VAL A 86 -11.80 4.58 2.07
N ILE A 87 -11.84 3.27 2.16
CA ILE A 87 -12.31 2.38 1.08
C ILE A 87 -13.82 2.54 0.89
N ASP A 88 -14.61 2.54 1.98
CA ASP A 88 -16.05 2.75 1.90
C ASP A 88 -16.40 4.08 1.22
N GLU A 89 -15.74 5.16 1.62
CA GLU A 89 -15.90 6.48 1.00
C GLU A 89 -15.49 6.48 -0.48
N LEU A 90 -14.38 5.80 -0.82
CA LEU A 90 -13.90 5.65 -2.20
C LEU A 90 -14.96 4.98 -3.08
N LEU A 91 -15.48 3.82 -2.65
CA LEU A 91 -16.44 3.02 -3.39
C LEU A 91 -17.78 3.75 -3.54
N LEU A 92 -18.24 4.42 -2.47
CA LEU A 92 -19.42 5.26 -2.50
C LEU A 92 -19.28 6.38 -3.55
N ASN A 93 -18.17 7.11 -3.54
CA ASN A 93 -17.87 8.17 -4.49
C ASN A 93 -17.70 7.68 -5.94
N ALA A 94 -17.25 6.44 -6.10
CA ALA A 94 -17.12 5.77 -7.39
C ALA A 94 -18.45 5.21 -7.92
N ASN A 95 -19.46 5.07 -7.07
CA ASN A 95 -20.71 4.32 -7.32
C ASN A 95 -20.42 2.89 -7.78
N ILE A 96 -19.53 2.22 -7.03
CA ILE A 96 -19.07 0.83 -7.25
C ILE A 96 -19.36 0.04 -5.99
N GLU A 97 -19.96 -1.14 -6.14
CA GLU A 97 -20.11 -2.09 -5.04
C GLU A 97 -18.81 -2.87 -4.79
N MET A 98 -18.61 -3.32 -3.57
CA MET A 98 -17.40 -4.07 -3.20
C MET A 98 -17.20 -5.34 -4.06
N ASP A 99 -18.29 -6.03 -4.39
CA ASP A 99 -18.29 -7.26 -5.19
C ASP A 99 -17.96 -7.00 -6.69
N ASP A 100 -18.07 -5.76 -7.14
CA ASP A 100 -17.70 -5.36 -8.51
C ASP A 100 -16.19 -5.12 -8.67
N VAL A 101 -15.44 -5.08 -7.57
CA VAL A 101 -13.99 -4.86 -7.61
C VAL A 101 -13.27 -6.15 -7.98
N SER A 102 -12.62 -6.13 -9.13
CA SER A 102 -11.90 -7.29 -9.68
C SER A 102 -10.53 -7.52 -9.03
N TYR A 103 -9.86 -6.44 -8.60
CA TYR A 103 -8.52 -6.50 -8.02
C TYR A 103 -8.33 -5.50 -6.88
N TRP A 104 -7.72 -6.00 -5.80
CA TRP A 104 -7.36 -5.21 -4.63
C TRP A 104 -5.84 -5.18 -4.48
N PHE A 105 -5.23 -4.03 -4.69
CA PHE A 105 -3.81 -3.82 -4.47
C PHE A 105 -3.59 -2.99 -3.21
N LEU A 106 -3.50 -3.69 -2.08
CA LEU A 106 -3.26 -3.07 -0.78
C LEU A 106 -1.75 -2.96 -0.53
N HIS A 107 -1.32 -1.88 0.09
CA HIS A 107 0.06 -1.74 0.58
C HIS A 107 0.45 -2.92 1.47
N GLN A 108 1.61 -3.51 1.23
CA GLN A 108 2.13 -4.68 1.94
C GLN A 108 2.95 -4.25 3.16
N GLY A 109 2.31 -3.71 4.19
CA GLY A 109 2.96 -3.25 5.42
C GLY A 109 3.61 -4.38 6.23
N SER A 110 2.93 -5.49 6.36
CA SER A 110 3.40 -6.80 6.81
C SER A 110 2.31 -7.85 6.53
N LYS A 111 2.65 -9.14 6.60
CA LYS A 111 1.67 -10.21 6.44
C LYS A 111 0.48 -10.05 7.39
N VAL A 112 0.77 -9.80 8.67
CA VAL A 112 -0.26 -9.62 9.72
C VAL A 112 -1.17 -8.43 9.41
N VAL A 113 -0.58 -7.29 9.02
CA VAL A 113 -1.36 -6.07 8.69
C VAL A 113 -2.29 -6.33 7.51
N VAL A 114 -1.80 -6.97 6.45
CA VAL A 114 -2.61 -7.27 5.26
C VAL A 114 -3.74 -8.23 5.60
N GLU A 115 -3.48 -9.28 6.38
CA GLU A 115 -4.50 -10.25 6.81
C GLU A 115 -5.59 -9.58 7.65
N MET A 116 -5.22 -8.80 8.66
CA MET A 116 -6.17 -8.09 9.52
C MET A 116 -6.97 -7.03 8.75
N LEU A 117 -6.36 -6.30 7.82
CA LEU A 117 -7.06 -5.35 6.97
C LEU A 117 -8.05 -6.05 6.04
N THR A 118 -7.63 -7.14 5.43
CA THR A 118 -8.45 -7.98 4.54
C THR A 118 -9.73 -8.43 5.26
N GLU A 119 -9.58 -8.96 6.47
CA GLU A 119 -10.70 -9.36 7.31
C GLU A 119 -11.61 -8.17 7.66
N ARG A 120 -10.99 -7.05 8.05
CA ARG A 120 -11.72 -5.84 8.48
C ARG A 120 -12.52 -5.18 7.36
N ILE A 121 -12.02 -5.25 6.14
CA ILE A 121 -12.68 -4.73 4.92
C ILE A 121 -13.74 -5.72 4.41
N GLY A 122 -13.72 -6.99 4.84
CA GLY A 122 -14.64 -8.02 4.37
C GLY A 122 -14.17 -8.76 3.11
N LEU A 123 -12.87 -8.74 2.80
CA LEU A 123 -12.30 -9.36 1.59
C LEU A 123 -11.86 -10.83 1.80
N VAL A 124 -12.45 -11.54 2.75
CA VAL A 124 -11.97 -12.87 3.19
C VAL A 124 -12.01 -13.93 2.08
N ASN A 125 -12.91 -13.78 1.12
CA ASN A 125 -13.13 -14.74 0.02
C ASN A 125 -12.56 -14.27 -1.33
N GLN A 126 -11.82 -13.16 -1.37
CA GLN A 126 -11.27 -12.64 -2.60
C GLN A 126 -9.81 -13.07 -2.78
N ASP A 127 -9.41 -13.33 -4.02
CA ASP A 127 -8.02 -13.61 -4.39
C ASP A 127 -7.15 -12.35 -4.18
N LEU A 128 -6.73 -12.15 -2.94
CA LEU A 128 -5.84 -11.06 -2.60
C LEU A 128 -4.41 -11.45 -2.90
N PHE A 129 -3.76 -10.63 -3.67
CA PHE A 129 -2.33 -10.76 -3.87
C PHE A 129 -1.60 -10.37 -2.58
N LYS A 130 -0.97 -11.38 -1.97
CA LYS A 130 -0.11 -11.21 -0.79
C LYS A 130 1.32 -11.41 -1.25
N SER A 131 2.12 -10.37 -1.18
CA SER A 131 3.56 -10.46 -1.43
C SER A 131 4.27 -10.94 -0.16
N ALA A 132 3.98 -12.19 0.24
CA ALA A 132 4.52 -12.76 1.47
C ALA A 132 6.06 -12.83 1.49
N ASP A 133 6.68 -12.87 0.30
CA ASP A 133 8.12 -13.15 0.16
C ASP A 133 8.99 -11.90 -0.04
N ILE A 134 8.37 -10.71 -0.18
CA ILE A 134 9.10 -9.47 -0.51
C ILE A 134 9.20 -8.52 0.69
N GLY A 135 8.36 -8.68 1.71
CA GLY A 135 8.29 -7.78 2.85
C GLY A 135 7.69 -6.41 2.49
N ASN A 136 7.86 -5.46 3.40
CA ASN A 136 7.41 -4.07 3.21
C ASN A 136 8.41 -3.29 2.36
N THR A 137 8.13 -3.14 1.09
CA THR A 137 8.91 -2.36 0.14
C THR A 137 8.42 -0.92 0.01
N VAL A 138 7.73 -0.43 1.04
CA VAL A 138 7.23 0.95 1.19
C VAL A 138 6.44 1.41 -0.05
N SER A 139 6.89 2.45 -0.76
CA SER A 139 6.20 3.00 -1.93
C SER A 139 6.23 2.07 -3.15
N SER A 140 7.17 1.12 -3.20
CA SER A 140 7.26 0.12 -4.27
C SER A 140 6.29 -1.05 -4.12
N SER A 141 5.61 -1.23 -2.97
CA SER A 141 4.80 -2.42 -2.70
C SER A 141 3.63 -2.58 -3.67
N ILE A 142 2.83 -1.54 -3.90
CA ILE A 142 1.70 -1.58 -4.83
C ILE A 142 2.15 -1.80 -6.29
N PRO A 143 3.14 -1.07 -6.84
CA PRO A 143 3.66 -1.35 -8.17
C PRO A 143 4.17 -2.78 -8.36
N ILE A 144 4.83 -3.35 -7.34
CA ILE A 144 5.36 -4.71 -7.40
C ILE A 144 4.22 -5.74 -7.45
N ILE A 145 3.25 -5.67 -6.55
CA ILE A 145 2.12 -6.62 -6.56
C ILE A 145 1.28 -6.48 -7.81
N TRP A 146 1.06 -5.26 -8.32
CA TRP A 146 0.37 -5.06 -9.59
C TRP A 146 1.08 -5.80 -10.74
N LYS A 147 2.40 -5.61 -10.85
CA LYS A 147 3.22 -6.31 -11.84
C LYS A 147 3.10 -7.82 -11.68
N GLN A 148 3.22 -8.35 -10.48
CA GLN A 148 3.11 -9.79 -10.19
C GLN A 148 1.75 -10.35 -10.62
N VAL A 149 0.65 -9.64 -10.37
CA VAL A 149 -0.70 -10.05 -10.82
C VAL A 149 -0.78 -10.15 -12.34
N VAL A 150 -0.29 -9.14 -13.04
CA VAL A 150 -0.32 -9.12 -14.51
C VAL A 150 0.53 -10.24 -15.09
N GLU A 151 1.72 -10.50 -14.53
CA GLU A 151 2.63 -11.56 -14.97
C GLU A 151 2.07 -12.97 -14.66
N ALA A 152 1.55 -13.20 -13.44
CA ALA A 152 1.03 -14.50 -13.03
C ALA A 152 -0.20 -14.95 -13.84
N LYS A 153 -1.03 -14.00 -14.26
CA LYS A 153 -2.23 -14.30 -15.04
C LYS A 153 -1.96 -14.54 -16.52
N ASN A 154 -0.74 -14.24 -17.00
CA ASN A 154 -0.41 -14.27 -18.43
C ASN A 154 -1.46 -13.54 -19.29
N LYS A 155 -2.21 -12.62 -18.69
CA LYS A 155 -3.34 -11.90 -19.24
C LYS A 155 -3.20 -10.41 -18.94
N ALA A 156 -3.40 -9.61 -19.96
CA ALA A 156 -3.74 -8.20 -19.73
C ALA A 156 -5.03 -8.13 -18.90
N LEU A 157 -5.11 -7.14 -18.02
CA LEU A 157 -6.35 -6.79 -17.33
C LEU A 157 -7.41 -6.45 -18.41
N LEU A 158 -8.65 -6.90 -18.22
CA LEU A 158 -9.69 -6.85 -19.24
C LEU A 158 -10.53 -5.57 -19.13
N PRO A 159 -11.09 -5.07 -20.25
CA PRO A 159 -12.06 -3.99 -20.21
C PRO A 159 -13.25 -4.32 -19.30
N GLY A 160 -13.69 -3.34 -18.54
CA GLY A 160 -14.76 -3.47 -17.55
C GLY A 160 -14.27 -3.82 -16.14
N GLU A 161 -13.08 -4.39 -15.97
CA GLU A 161 -12.54 -4.71 -14.65
C GLU A 161 -12.26 -3.45 -13.84
N VAL A 162 -12.51 -3.55 -12.53
CA VAL A 162 -12.31 -2.48 -11.55
C VAL A 162 -11.16 -2.85 -10.62
N ILE A 163 -10.28 -1.89 -10.38
CA ILE A 163 -9.12 -2.02 -9.52
C ILE A 163 -9.25 -1.01 -8.37
N VAL A 164 -9.02 -1.46 -7.14
CA VAL A 164 -8.82 -0.59 -5.99
C VAL A 164 -7.36 -0.67 -5.53
N LEU A 165 -6.72 0.48 -5.44
CA LEU A 165 -5.42 0.68 -4.82
C LEU A 165 -5.63 1.30 -3.45
N ALA A 166 -4.96 0.81 -2.40
CA ALA A 166 -4.96 1.47 -1.10
C ALA A 166 -3.60 1.39 -0.44
N GLY A 167 -3.05 2.55 -0.09
CA GLY A 167 -1.80 2.72 0.62
C GLY A 167 -1.99 3.48 1.93
N TYR A 168 -1.25 3.10 2.94
CA TYR A 168 -1.23 3.72 4.26
C TYR A 168 0.19 3.74 4.80
N GLY A 169 0.53 4.72 5.62
CA GLY A 169 1.88 4.81 6.18
C GLY A 169 2.22 6.19 6.73
N VAL A 170 3.46 6.58 6.47
CA VAL A 170 4.04 7.82 7.01
C VAL A 170 3.13 9.02 6.78
N GLY A 171 3.00 9.81 7.85
CA GLY A 171 2.13 10.97 7.84
C GLY A 171 1.36 11.14 9.17
N LEU A 172 0.58 10.21 9.70
CA LEU A 172 0.03 9.03 9.02
C LEU A 172 -0.96 9.45 7.93
N SER A 173 -0.88 8.80 6.81
CA SER A 173 -1.75 9.07 5.67
C SER A 173 -2.30 7.74 5.13
N CYS A 174 -3.57 7.76 4.71
CA CYS A 174 -4.18 6.70 3.95
C CYS A 174 -4.73 7.27 2.66
N VAL A 175 -4.40 6.65 1.54
CA VAL A 175 -4.83 7.06 0.20
C VAL A 175 -5.42 5.85 -0.50
N ALA A 176 -6.57 6.02 -1.12
CA ALA A 176 -7.15 5.00 -1.97
C ALA A 176 -7.56 5.57 -3.33
N ALA A 177 -7.53 4.74 -4.36
CA ALA A 177 -7.94 5.08 -5.72
C ALA A 177 -8.71 3.93 -6.36
N CYS A 178 -9.80 4.26 -7.06
CA CYS A 178 -10.59 3.34 -7.86
C CYS A 178 -10.33 3.61 -9.34
N ILE A 179 -9.92 2.57 -10.07
CA ILE A 179 -9.55 2.64 -11.48
C ILE A 179 -10.40 1.62 -12.25
N LYS A 180 -10.99 2.04 -13.34
CA LYS A 180 -11.68 1.16 -14.29
C LYS A 180 -10.82 0.95 -15.53
N ILE A 181 -10.85 -0.27 -16.06
CA ILE A 181 -10.22 -0.61 -17.33
C ILE A 181 -11.22 -0.38 -18.44
N GLU A 182 -10.86 0.44 -19.41
CA GLU A 182 -11.68 0.79 -20.57
C GLU A 182 -11.42 -0.15 -21.75
#